data_2d9fd30a04ee2c869c40c63e4ec53ad5
#
_entry.id   2d9fd30a04ee2c869c40c63e4ec53ad5
#
_cell.length_a   1.000
_cell.length_b   1.000
_cell.length_c   1.000
_cell.angle_alpha   90.00
_cell.angle_beta   90.00
_cell.angle_gamma   90.00
#
_symmetry.space_group_name_H-M   'P 1'
#
loop_
_entity.id
_entity.type
_entity.pdbx_description
1 polymer ?
#
loop_
_entity_poly.entity_id
_entity_poly.type
_entity_poly.pdbx_seq_one_letter_code
_entity_poly.pdbx_strand_id
1 'polypeptide(L)'
;MTADAGPAKAGGAPADATAGPASAQAAEAVARQSYGKLIAFLSARTRDVAAAEDALADAFAAALTDWPVQGIPRTPDAWLLTVARRRLIDQARQRRTHDGAADTLLLLADLATDADEAREIPDHRLALMFACAHPAIDAGVRAPLMLQTILGFDAATIASAFLVSPTTMGQRLVRAKARIRQAGIPFKVPALAELLPAPTAAAGPAAAERLAAVLDAIYAGYTEGWADPAGADAQRRNLAEESIWLGGLLATLLPDEPEALGLLALMLFAQARRDARRDPAGCYVPLAEQDMARWDARMIAEAESLLRRAAVLAQPGQPALTPGRGGETARGVGGPAGLGSRVGRFQLEAAIQSAHVVRRRSGRADWPAIECLYAALGQLTGSPVVTINRAVVLAEVAGPAAALALLDELAADAATAARLADYQPWWAARAGLLQRLGDAAAADAAYARAIGLEHDPAVRAFLQQRRGAAA
;
A
#
# COMPACT_ATOMS: atom_id res chain seq x y z
N MET A 1 -14.69 -54.51 65.58
CA MET A 1 -13.68 -53.51 65.31
C MET A 1 -13.59 -53.43 63.80
N THR A 2 -14.37 -52.55 63.23
CA THR A 2 -14.47 -52.29 61.80
C THR A 2 -13.83 -50.93 61.54
N ALA A 3 -12.73 -50.88 60.77
CA ALA A 3 -12.05 -49.69 60.36
C ALA A 3 -12.77 -49.07 59.14
N ASP A 4 -13.16 -47.83 59.31
CA ASP A 4 -13.77 -46.96 58.30
C ASP A 4 -12.68 -46.48 57.31
N ALA A 5 -12.88 -46.78 56.02
CA ALA A 5 -12.02 -46.30 54.94
C ALA A 5 -12.74 -45.09 54.25
N GLY A 6 -12.25 -43.88 54.51
CA GLY A 6 -12.70 -42.65 53.87
C GLY A 6 -12.37 -42.60 52.38
N PRO A 7 -13.12 -41.84 51.56
CA PRO A 7 -12.99 -41.81 50.07
C PRO A 7 -11.73 -41.07 49.65
N ALA A 8 -10.98 -41.69 48.74
CA ALA A 8 -9.82 -41.11 48.04
C ALA A 8 -10.21 -39.86 47.25
N LYS A 9 -9.47 -38.77 47.43
CA LYS A 9 -9.51 -37.56 46.59
C LYS A 9 -9.10 -37.96 45.15
N ALA A 10 -10.00 -37.70 44.21
CA ALA A 10 -9.72 -37.79 42.79
C ALA A 10 -8.61 -36.81 42.44
N GLY A 11 -7.51 -37.36 41.94
CA GLY A 11 -6.40 -36.57 41.42
C GLY A 11 -6.84 -35.77 40.19
N GLY A 12 -6.58 -34.48 40.20
CA GLY A 12 -6.74 -33.64 39.03
C GLY A 12 -5.84 -34.13 37.91
N ALA A 13 -6.44 -34.33 36.73
CA ALA A 13 -5.68 -34.65 35.53
C ALA A 13 -4.63 -33.53 35.25
N PRO A 14 -3.44 -33.88 34.79
CA PRO A 14 -2.44 -32.87 34.42
C PRO A 14 -2.98 -32.03 33.27
N ALA A 15 -2.92 -30.70 33.42
CA ALA A 15 -3.22 -29.75 32.36
C ALA A 15 -2.44 -30.15 31.10
N ASP A 16 -3.16 -30.30 30.01
CA ASP A 16 -2.63 -30.77 28.74
C ASP A 16 -1.53 -29.84 28.24
N ALA A 17 -0.28 -30.31 28.25
CA ALA A 17 0.90 -29.53 27.83
C ALA A 17 0.85 -29.08 26.35
N THR A 18 -0.15 -29.56 25.58
CA THR A 18 -0.41 -29.21 24.18
C THR A 18 -1.33 -27.99 24.04
N ALA A 19 -2.06 -27.59 25.08
CA ALA A 19 -3.02 -26.48 25.02
C ALA A 19 -2.35 -25.10 24.86
N GLY A 20 -1.17 -24.90 25.43
CA GLY A 20 -0.43 -23.64 25.36
C GLY A 20 0.02 -23.26 23.93
N PRO A 21 0.67 -24.17 23.18
CA PRO A 21 1.04 -23.89 21.78
C PRO A 21 -0.15 -23.66 20.86
N ALA A 22 -1.24 -24.40 21.01
CA ALA A 22 -2.44 -24.28 20.20
C ALA A 22 -3.16 -22.93 20.41
N SER A 23 -3.23 -22.46 21.65
CA SER A 23 -3.86 -21.17 21.97
C SER A 23 -3.01 -19.99 21.50
N ALA A 24 -1.67 -20.06 21.56
CA ALA A 24 -0.77 -19.06 21.01
C ALA A 24 -0.90 -18.97 19.47
N GLN A 25 -0.97 -20.12 18.78
CA GLN A 25 -1.19 -20.17 17.34
C GLN A 25 -2.57 -19.59 16.95
N ALA A 26 -3.61 -19.89 17.75
CA ALA A 26 -4.94 -19.31 17.52
C ALA A 26 -4.94 -17.78 17.70
N ALA A 27 -4.30 -17.27 18.75
CA ALA A 27 -4.17 -15.83 18.97
C ALA A 27 -3.39 -15.14 17.83
N GLU A 28 -2.32 -15.76 17.35
CA GLU A 28 -1.55 -15.27 16.20
C GLU A 28 -2.38 -15.27 14.91
N ALA A 29 -3.16 -16.33 14.64
CA ALA A 29 -4.04 -16.41 13.48
C ALA A 29 -5.10 -15.30 13.50
N VAL A 30 -5.72 -15.07 14.67
CA VAL A 30 -6.69 -13.98 14.86
C VAL A 30 -6.01 -12.61 14.69
N ALA A 31 -4.81 -12.43 15.25
CA ALA A 31 -4.07 -11.18 15.07
C ALA A 31 -3.83 -10.88 13.59
N ARG A 32 -3.39 -11.87 12.80
CA ARG A 32 -3.19 -11.67 11.36
C ARG A 32 -4.46 -11.34 10.59
N GLN A 33 -5.59 -11.92 10.96
CA GLN A 33 -6.83 -11.78 10.19
C GLN A 33 -7.68 -10.57 10.63
N SER A 34 -7.70 -10.29 11.92
CA SER A 34 -8.70 -9.42 12.51
C SER A 34 -8.14 -8.18 13.20
N TYR A 35 -6.81 -8.10 13.42
CA TYR A 35 -6.19 -6.97 14.14
C TYR A 35 -6.67 -5.62 13.61
N GLY A 36 -6.47 -5.36 12.31
CA GLY A 36 -6.83 -4.08 11.71
C GLY A 36 -8.33 -3.79 11.75
N LYS A 37 -9.19 -4.82 11.65
CA LYS A 37 -10.63 -4.68 11.77
C LYS A 37 -11.04 -4.28 13.21
N LEU A 38 -10.44 -4.90 14.21
CA LEU A 38 -10.67 -4.61 15.63
C LEU A 38 -10.16 -3.21 16.00
N ILE A 39 -8.96 -2.84 15.58
CA ILE A 39 -8.41 -1.49 15.79
C ILE A 39 -9.29 -0.44 15.13
N ALA A 40 -9.69 -0.64 13.87
CA ALA A 40 -10.54 0.30 13.16
C ALA A 40 -11.90 0.50 13.87
N PHE A 41 -12.49 -0.59 14.32
CA PHE A 41 -13.75 -0.58 15.07
C PHE A 41 -13.63 0.19 16.38
N LEU A 42 -12.60 -0.10 17.18
CA LEU A 42 -12.37 0.58 18.48
C LEU A 42 -12.01 2.05 18.28
N SER A 43 -11.14 2.35 17.31
CA SER A 43 -10.71 3.72 17.00
C SER A 43 -11.86 4.61 16.51
N ALA A 44 -12.79 4.06 15.72
CA ALA A 44 -13.96 4.79 15.23
C ALA A 44 -14.86 5.29 16.38
N ARG A 45 -14.94 4.52 17.46
CA ARG A 45 -15.72 4.85 18.65
C ARG A 45 -14.98 5.74 19.64
N THR A 46 -13.72 5.43 19.91
CA THR A 46 -12.92 6.17 20.91
C THR A 46 -12.34 7.48 20.35
N ARG A 47 -12.23 7.61 19.01
CA ARG A 47 -11.48 8.66 18.32
C ARG A 47 -10.01 8.75 18.78
N ASP A 48 -9.50 7.66 19.33
CA ASP A 48 -8.14 7.52 19.86
C ASP A 48 -7.54 6.19 19.44
N VAL A 49 -6.68 6.22 18.41
CA VAL A 49 -6.02 5.03 17.87
C VAL A 49 -5.08 4.41 18.90
N ALA A 50 -4.35 5.25 19.68
CA ALA A 50 -3.42 4.75 20.67
C ALA A 50 -4.15 4.00 21.79
N ALA A 51 -5.25 4.57 22.31
CA ALA A 51 -6.06 3.88 23.31
C ALA A 51 -6.66 2.57 22.79
N ALA A 52 -7.05 2.52 21.51
CA ALA A 52 -7.57 1.31 20.88
C ALA A 52 -6.47 0.22 20.77
N GLU A 53 -5.25 0.59 20.37
CA GLU A 53 -4.11 -0.32 20.31
C GLU A 53 -3.74 -0.87 21.70
N ASP A 54 -3.64 -0.02 22.71
CA ASP A 54 -3.30 -0.42 24.07
C ASP A 54 -4.37 -1.40 24.63
N ALA A 55 -5.66 -1.08 24.44
CA ALA A 55 -6.74 -1.94 24.90
C ALA A 55 -6.77 -3.30 24.17
N LEU A 56 -6.47 -3.32 22.88
CA LEU A 56 -6.41 -4.56 22.11
C LEU A 56 -5.17 -5.38 22.46
N ALA A 57 -4.02 -4.74 22.72
CA ALA A 57 -2.81 -5.42 23.22
C ALA A 57 -3.09 -6.10 24.57
N ASP A 58 -3.76 -5.41 25.50
CA ASP A 58 -4.19 -6.00 26.77
C ASP A 58 -5.15 -7.20 26.56
N ALA A 59 -6.04 -7.13 25.56
CA ALA A 59 -6.94 -8.22 25.24
C ALA A 59 -6.19 -9.45 24.69
N PHE A 60 -5.19 -9.27 23.84
CA PHE A 60 -4.34 -10.36 23.38
C PHE A 60 -3.49 -10.96 24.51
N ALA A 61 -2.96 -10.13 25.41
CA ALA A 61 -2.24 -10.60 26.60
C ALA A 61 -3.16 -11.46 27.50
N ALA A 62 -4.41 -11.05 27.71
CA ALA A 62 -5.41 -11.84 28.41
C ALA A 62 -5.72 -13.16 27.67
N ALA A 63 -5.87 -13.13 26.34
CA ALA A 63 -6.10 -14.34 25.55
C ALA A 63 -4.98 -15.39 25.71
N LEU A 64 -3.73 -14.94 25.70
CA LEU A 64 -2.55 -15.82 25.92
C LEU A 64 -2.55 -16.45 27.31
N THR A 65 -3.20 -15.83 28.30
CA THR A 65 -3.31 -16.34 29.67
C THR A 65 -4.55 -17.22 29.86
N ASP A 66 -5.70 -16.80 29.33
CA ASP A 66 -6.99 -17.41 29.59
C ASP A 66 -7.28 -18.61 28.67
N TRP A 67 -6.94 -18.52 27.38
CA TRP A 67 -7.27 -19.57 26.39
C TRP A 67 -6.58 -20.91 26.64
N PRO A 68 -5.34 -20.97 27.18
CA PRO A 68 -4.73 -22.25 27.57
C PRO A 68 -5.51 -22.97 28.68
N VAL A 69 -6.23 -22.23 29.54
CA VAL A 69 -6.94 -22.76 30.70
C VAL A 69 -8.43 -22.99 30.41
N GLN A 70 -9.08 -22.02 29.73
CA GLN A 70 -10.52 -22.02 29.52
C GLN A 70 -10.93 -22.57 28.15
N GLY A 71 -9.96 -22.80 27.26
CA GLY A 71 -10.18 -23.15 25.86
C GLY A 71 -10.36 -21.92 24.96
N ILE A 72 -10.14 -22.14 23.66
CA ILE A 72 -10.30 -21.07 22.64
C ILE A 72 -11.78 -20.80 22.43
N PRO A 73 -12.26 -19.54 22.51
CA PRO A 73 -13.65 -19.17 22.27
C PRO A 73 -14.12 -19.56 20.87
N ARG A 74 -15.42 -19.82 20.69
CA ARG A 74 -16.01 -20.07 19.35
C ARG A 74 -15.85 -18.89 18.40
N THR A 75 -15.87 -17.67 18.91
CA THR A 75 -15.70 -16.40 18.21
C THR A 75 -14.58 -15.60 18.87
N PRO A 76 -13.30 -15.90 18.58
CA PRO A 76 -12.15 -15.26 19.21
C PRO A 76 -12.15 -13.73 19.08
N ASP A 77 -12.55 -13.21 17.91
CA ASP A 77 -12.62 -11.76 17.61
C ASP A 77 -13.60 -11.05 18.54
N ALA A 78 -14.78 -11.62 18.75
CA ALA A 78 -15.80 -11.05 19.63
C ALA A 78 -15.35 -11.08 21.10
N TRP A 79 -14.62 -12.11 21.50
CA TRP A 79 -14.04 -12.21 22.84
C TRP A 79 -12.99 -11.11 23.06
N LEU A 80 -12.04 -10.96 22.11
CA LEU A 80 -11.03 -9.90 22.15
C LEU A 80 -11.65 -8.51 22.19
N LEU A 81 -12.67 -8.28 21.36
CA LEU A 81 -13.40 -7.02 21.35
C LEU A 81 -14.07 -6.74 22.69
N THR A 82 -14.66 -7.74 23.33
CA THR A 82 -15.29 -7.60 24.64
C THR A 82 -14.29 -7.23 25.72
N VAL A 83 -13.12 -7.89 25.74
CA VAL A 83 -12.05 -7.59 26.70
C VAL A 83 -11.48 -6.19 26.45
N ALA A 84 -11.18 -5.83 25.19
CA ALA A 84 -10.67 -4.50 24.84
C ALA A 84 -11.67 -3.38 25.21
N ARG A 85 -12.98 -3.58 24.96
CA ARG A 85 -14.04 -2.63 25.38
C ARG A 85 -14.06 -2.42 26.90
N ARG A 86 -13.99 -3.48 27.68
CA ARG A 86 -13.91 -3.39 29.14
C ARG A 86 -12.72 -2.54 29.59
N ARG A 87 -11.54 -2.77 29.00
CA ARG A 87 -10.34 -1.98 29.26
C ARG A 87 -10.54 -0.49 28.94
N LEU A 88 -11.13 -0.17 27.79
CA LEU A 88 -11.44 1.22 27.41
C LEU A 88 -12.42 1.89 28.38
N ILE A 89 -13.46 1.16 28.81
CA ILE A 89 -14.41 1.63 29.81
C ILE A 89 -13.72 1.93 31.15
N ASP A 90 -12.86 1.03 31.60
CA ASP A 90 -12.13 1.20 32.87
C ASP A 90 -11.15 2.37 32.80
N GLN A 91 -10.42 2.52 31.68
CA GLN A 91 -9.58 3.69 31.44
C GLN A 91 -10.37 4.99 31.38
N ALA A 92 -11.53 4.99 30.74
CA ALA A 92 -12.41 6.16 30.67
C ALA A 92 -12.95 6.53 32.07
N ARG A 93 -13.31 5.55 32.89
CA ARG A 93 -13.73 5.77 34.29
C ARG A 93 -12.62 6.37 35.15
N GLN A 94 -11.36 5.89 34.96
CA GLN A 94 -10.20 6.43 35.67
C GLN A 94 -9.90 7.89 35.27
N ARG A 95 -10.00 8.20 33.96
CA ARG A 95 -9.82 9.59 33.47
C ARG A 95 -10.94 10.53 33.94
N ARG A 96 -12.16 10.02 34.15
CA ARG A 96 -13.32 10.78 34.61
C ARG A 96 -13.13 11.44 36.00
N THR A 97 -12.20 10.94 36.78
CA THR A 97 -11.80 11.56 38.07
C THR A 97 -10.97 12.83 37.87
N HIS A 98 -10.49 13.09 36.65
CA HIS A 98 -9.59 14.21 36.33
C HIS A 98 -10.14 15.25 35.34
N ASP A 99 -11.00 14.89 34.35
CA ASP A 99 -11.49 15.81 33.32
C ASP A 99 -12.96 15.54 32.91
N GLY A 100 -13.68 16.61 32.58
CA GLY A 100 -15.10 16.79 32.26
C GLY A 100 -15.91 15.62 31.68
N ALA A 101 -17.13 15.47 32.24
CA ALA A 101 -17.91 14.24 32.21
C ALA A 101 -18.73 13.92 30.94
N ALA A 102 -18.98 14.86 30.01
CA ALA A 102 -19.98 14.69 28.95
C ALA A 102 -19.54 13.76 27.80
N ASP A 103 -18.35 13.97 27.26
CA ASP A 103 -17.81 13.15 26.13
C ASP A 103 -17.54 11.70 26.57
N THR A 104 -17.16 11.52 27.83
CA THR A 104 -16.91 10.19 28.40
C THR A 104 -18.22 9.41 28.59
N LEU A 105 -19.34 10.09 28.89
CA LEU A 105 -20.66 9.45 29.03
C LEU A 105 -21.23 8.97 27.71
N LEU A 106 -21.04 9.75 26.61
CA LEU A 106 -21.43 9.36 25.26
C LEU A 106 -20.61 8.16 24.79
N LEU A 107 -19.31 8.16 25.05
CA LEU A 107 -18.41 7.04 24.74
C LEU A 107 -18.80 5.77 25.49
N LEU A 108 -19.14 5.88 26.80
CA LEU A 108 -19.53 4.75 27.60
C LEU A 108 -20.90 4.20 27.18
N ALA A 109 -21.84 5.06 26.77
CA ALA A 109 -23.14 4.65 26.25
C ALA A 109 -22.99 3.90 24.93
N ASP A 110 -22.16 4.41 23.99
CA ASP A 110 -21.91 3.82 22.68
C ASP A 110 -21.21 2.45 22.81
N LEU A 111 -20.24 2.34 23.74
CA LEU A 111 -19.53 1.07 24.00
C LEU A 111 -20.41 0.04 24.72
N ALA A 112 -21.43 0.46 25.49
CA ALA A 112 -22.31 -0.43 26.24
C ALA A 112 -23.48 -0.96 25.39
N THR A 113 -24.00 -0.17 24.44
CA THR A 113 -25.20 -0.51 23.66
C THR A 113 -24.94 -1.65 22.65
N ASP A 114 -23.72 -1.79 22.13
CA ASP A 114 -23.37 -2.79 21.11
C ASP A 114 -22.98 -4.18 21.68
N ALA A 115 -23.07 -4.40 22.98
CA ALA A 115 -22.67 -5.67 23.58
C ALA A 115 -23.56 -6.85 23.16
N ASP A 116 -24.83 -6.58 22.80
CA ASP A 116 -25.83 -7.61 22.47
C ASP A 116 -26.05 -7.83 20.95
N GLU A 117 -25.63 -6.91 20.06
CA GLU A 117 -25.99 -6.96 18.63
C GLU A 117 -24.91 -7.50 17.70
N ALA A 118 -23.67 -7.71 18.16
CA ALA A 118 -22.54 -8.00 17.25
C ALA A 118 -22.47 -9.48 16.85
N ARG A 119 -23.39 -9.94 16.01
CA ARG A 119 -23.18 -11.16 15.21
C ARG A 119 -22.08 -10.98 14.17
N GLU A 120 -21.84 -9.75 13.71
CA GLU A 120 -20.78 -9.40 12.77
C GLU A 120 -20.18 -8.04 13.10
N ILE A 121 -18.84 -7.98 13.30
CA ILE A 121 -18.12 -6.73 13.57
C ILE A 121 -18.07 -5.90 12.28
N PRO A 122 -18.60 -4.65 12.25
CA PRO A 122 -18.53 -3.80 11.08
C PRO A 122 -17.08 -3.50 10.66
N ASP A 123 -16.84 -3.44 9.35
CA ASP A 123 -15.51 -3.13 8.82
C ASP A 123 -15.28 -1.62 8.68
N HIS A 124 -14.54 -1.05 9.62
CA HIS A 124 -14.16 0.37 9.62
C HIS A 124 -12.74 0.63 9.09
N ARG A 125 -12.06 -0.37 8.50
CA ARG A 125 -10.66 -0.23 8.05
C ARG A 125 -10.49 0.87 7.02
N LEU A 126 -11.44 1.05 6.09
CA LEU A 126 -11.40 2.15 5.14
C LEU A 126 -11.45 3.51 5.83
N ALA A 127 -12.33 3.68 6.82
CA ALA A 127 -12.41 4.91 7.61
C ALA A 127 -11.10 5.21 8.35
N LEU A 128 -10.44 4.16 8.87
CA LEU A 128 -9.13 4.28 9.51
C LEU A 128 -8.04 4.66 8.49
N MET A 129 -8.04 4.08 7.27
CA MET A 129 -7.12 4.49 6.19
C MET A 129 -7.26 5.99 5.88
N PHE A 130 -8.49 6.48 5.73
CA PHE A 130 -8.74 7.91 5.49
C PHE A 130 -8.31 8.80 6.66
N ALA A 131 -8.41 8.31 7.89
CA ALA A 131 -7.91 9.03 9.05
C ALA A 131 -6.37 9.10 9.07
N CYS A 132 -5.69 7.99 8.76
CA CYS A 132 -4.23 7.90 8.66
C CYS A 132 -3.65 8.76 7.52
N ALA A 133 -4.37 8.86 6.39
CA ALA A 133 -3.96 9.64 5.22
C ALA A 133 -4.42 11.10 5.26
N HIS A 134 -5.03 11.56 6.36
CA HIS A 134 -5.54 12.92 6.46
C HIS A 134 -4.44 13.97 6.20
N PRO A 135 -4.72 15.10 5.48
CA PRO A 135 -3.72 16.13 5.18
C PRO A 135 -3.00 16.72 6.40
N ALA A 136 -3.65 16.72 7.57
CA ALA A 136 -3.03 17.15 8.83
C ALA A 136 -1.91 16.22 9.33
N ILE A 137 -1.76 15.03 8.73
CA ILE A 137 -0.68 14.07 9.02
C ILE A 137 0.42 14.25 7.98
N ASP A 138 1.66 14.30 8.45
CA ASP A 138 2.84 14.38 7.58
C ASP A 138 2.85 13.25 6.55
N ALA A 139 3.07 13.60 5.27
CA ALA A 139 3.00 12.64 4.16
C ALA A 139 3.96 11.44 4.35
N GLY A 140 5.16 11.69 4.87
CA GLY A 140 6.16 10.65 5.13
C GLY A 140 5.82 9.68 6.28
N VAL A 141 4.72 9.96 7.02
CA VAL A 141 4.30 9.10 8.14
C VAL A 141 2.98 8.38 7.83
N ARG A 142 2.26 8.75 6.78
CA ARG A 142 0.95 8.16 6.44
C ARG A 142 1.05 6.66 6.16
N ALA A 143 1.99 6.23 5.30
CA ALA A 143 2.23 4.82 5.03
C ALA A 143 2.70 4.05 6.28
N PRO A 144 3.74 4.47 7.03
CA PRO A 144 4.11 3.88 8.30
C PRO A 144 2.93 3.72 9.28
N LEU A 145 2.08 4.75 9.38
CA LEU A 145 0.93 4.72 10.28
C LEU A 145 -0.11 3.68 9.85
N MET A 146 -0.42 3.56 8.56
CA MET A 146 -1.32 2.53 8.05
C MET A 146 -0.77 1.12 8.28
N LEU A 147 0.52 0.90 8.03
CA LEU A 147 1.17 -0.38 8.27
C LEU A 147 1.09 -0.80 9.74
N GLN A 148 1.27 0.15 10.66
CA GLN A 148 1.13 -0.14 12.08
C GLN A 148 -0.34 -0.41 12.48
N THR A 149 -1.25 0.50 12.14
CA THR A 149 -2.61 0.48 12.69
C THR A 149 -3.52 -0.55 12.04
N ILE A 150 -3.28 -0.92 10.77
CA ILE A 150 -4.13 -1.85 10.02
C ILE A 150 -3.50 -3.23 9.94
N LEU A 151 -2.18 -3.31 9.80
CA LEU A 151 -1.45 -4.58 9.66
C LEU A 151 -0.75 -5.03 10.96
N GLY A 152 -0.64 -4.15 11.96
CA GLY A 152 -0.02 -4.47 13.24
C GLY A 152 1.51 -4.57 13.22
N PHE A 153 2.17 -4.00 12.21
CA PHE A 153 3.63 -3.98 12.19
C PHE A 153 4.20 -3.15 13.34
N ASP A 154 5.25 -3.65 13.97
CA ASP A 154 5.97 -2.89 14.99
C ASP A 154 6.83 -1.77 14.38
N ALA A 155 7.16 -0.78 15.20
CA ALA A 155 7.92 0.39 14.76
C ALA A 155 9.34 0.06 14.28
N ALA A 156 9.95 -1.04 14.74
CA ALA A 156 11.29 -1.44 14.32
C ALA A 156 11.28 -2.05 12.92
N THR A 157 10.30 -2.89 12.64
CA THR A 157 10.07 -3.46 11.29
C THR A 157 9.81 -2.36 10.26
N ILE A 158 8.91 -1.41 10.59
CA ILE A 158 8.61 -0.27 9.71
C ILE A 158 9.86 0.60 9.53
N ALA A 159 10.59 0.89 10.61
CA ALA A 159 11.79 1.73 10.56
C ALA A 159 12.87 1.16 9.64
N SER A 160 13.07 -0.16 9.65
CA SER A 160 14.01 -0.84 8.75
C SER A 160 13.62 -0.63 7.29
N ALA A 161 12.34 -0.77 6.95
CA ALA A 161 11.86 -0.58 5.60
C ALA A 161 12.03 0.87 5.11
N PHE A 162 11.75 1.85 5.96
CA PHE A 162 11.85 3.28 5.64
C PHE A 162 13.22 3.90 5.90
N LEU A 163 14.26 3.10 6.17
CA LEU A 163 15.65 3.52 6.39
C LEU A 163 15.81 4.61 7.46
N VAL A 164 15.04 4.49 8.54
CA VAL A 164 15.13 5.38 9.71
C VAL A 164 15.42 4.56 10.99
N SER A 165 15.83 5.23 12.07
CA SER A 165 16.01 4.51 13.34
C SER A 165 14.65 4.10 13.95
N PRO A 166 14.57 2.95 14.67
CA PRO A 166 13.35 2.52 15.36
C PRO A 166 12.81 3.57 16.32
N THR A 167 13.68 4.26 17.04
CA THR A 167 13.30 5.35 17.95
C THR A 167 12.66 6.52 17.20
N THR A 168 13.24 6.94 16.07
CA THR A 168 12.69 8.01 15.22
C THR A 168 11.32 7.62 14.67
N MET A 169 11.17 6.40 14.16
CA MET A 169 9.90 5.91 13.65
C MET A 169 8.85 5.86 14.76
N GLY A 170 9.17 5.28 15.92
CA GLY A 170 8.27 5.22 17.06
C GLY A 170 7.77 6.60 17.48
N GLN A 171 8.66 7.60 17.58
CA GLN A 171 8.28 8.99 17.89
C GLN A 171 7.38 9.62 16.82
N ARG A 172 7.64 9.35 15.54
CA ARG A 172 6.78 9.84 14.44
C ARG A 172 5.38 9.25 14.52
N LEU A 173 5.27 7.93 14.75
CA LEU A 173 4.00 7.22 14.87
C LEU A 173 3.19 7.70 16.09
N VAL A 174 3.82 7.86 17.25
CA VAL A 174 3.17 8.42 18.45
C VAL A 174 2.63 9.82 18.19
N ARG A 175 3.44 10.70 17.58
CA ARG A 175 2.99 12.06 17.23
C ARG A 175 1.84 12.06 16.23
N ALA A 176 1.87 11.18 15.22
CA ALA A 176 0.80 11.07 14.24
C ALA A 176 -0.52 10.62 14.90
N LYS A 177 -0.50 9.61 15.76
CA LYS A 177 -1.68 9.16 16.53
C LYS A 177 -2.22 10.27 17.44
N ALA A 178 -1.33 10.95 18.15
CA ALA A 178 -1.71 12.12 18.97
C ALA A 178 -2.33 13.23 18.10
N ARG A 179 -1.82 13.48 16.90
CA ARG A 179 -2.36 14.46 15.96
C ARG A 179 -3.77 14.10 15.48
N ILE A 180 -4.04 12.81 15.21
CA ILE A 180 -5.38 12.34 14.86
C ILE A 180 -6.38 12.74 15.94
N ARG A 181 -6.07 12.45 17.20
CA ARG A 181 -6.91 12.77 18.35
C ARG A 181 -7.08 14.28 18.56
N GLN A 182 -5.96 15.04 18.58
CA GLN A 182 -5.96 16.48 18.85
C GLN A 182 -6.66 17.29 17.77
N ALA A 183 -6.51 16.89 16.51
CA ALA A 183 -7.15 17.57 15.38
C ALA A 183 -8.60 17.13 15.15
N GLY A 184 -9.13 16.21 15.96
CA GLY A 184 -10.49 15.69 15.83
C GLY A 184 -10.74 15.03 14.46
N ILE A 185 -9.72 14.36 13.89
CA ILE A 185 -9.82 13.76 12.55
C ILE A 185 -10.95 12.72 12.57
N PRO A 186 -11.96 12.86 11.69
CA PRO A 186 -13.08 11.95 11.70
C PRO A 186 -12.71 10.58 11.12
N PHE A 187 -13.15 9.52 11.79
CA PHE A 187 -13.12 8.14 11.28
C PHE A 187 -14.35 7.91 10.40
N LYS A 188 -14.37 8.57 9.24
CA LYS A 188 -15.47 8.51 8.30
C LYS A 188 -14.94 8.35 6.89
N VAL A 189 -15.53 7.43 6.15
CA VAL A 189 -15.33 7.35 4.70
C VAL A 189 -16.07 8.51 4.08
N PRO A 190 -15.41 9.37 3.28
CA PRO A 190 -16.13 10.37 2.49
C PRO A 190 -17.16 9.68 1.59
N ALA A 191 -18.31 10.32 1.35
CA ALA A 191 -19.29 9.75 0.44
C ALA A 191 -18.65 9.55 -0.95
N LEU A 192 -19.03 8.47 -1.67
CA LEU A 192 -18.46 8.17 -2.99
C LEU A 192 -18.59 9.35 -3.95
N ALA A 193 -19.71 10.09 -3.87
CA ALA A 193 -19.91 11.33 -4.62
C ALA A 193 -18.91 12.44 -4.27
N GLU A 194 -18.32 12.42 -3.09
CA GLU A 194 -17.28 13.38 -2.66
C GLU A 194 -15.88 12.95 -3.10
N LEU A 195 -15.67 11.62 -3.33
CA LEU A 195 -14.40 11.05 -3.77
C LEU A 195 -14.19 11.17 -5.27
N LEU A 196 -15.29 11.18 -6.06
CA LEU A 196 -15.24 11.34 -7.50
C LEU A 196 -15.09 12.83 -7.86
N PRO A 197 -14.24 13.20 -8.84
CA PRO A 197 -14.21 14.53 -9.37
C PRO A 197 -15.56 14.83 -10.01
N ALA A 198 -16.42 15.56 -9.31
CA ALA A 198 -17.74 15.92 -9.82
C ALA A 198 -17.59 16.88 -11.02
N PRO A 199 -18.45 16.75 -12.03
CA PRO A 199 -18.56 17.76 -13.11
C PRO A 199 -19.13 19.10 -12.61
N THR A 200 -19.57 19.18 -11.35
CA THR A 200 -20.08 20.39 -10.72
C THR A 200 -19.26 20.74 -9.48
N ALA A 201 -18.95 22.02 -9.33
CA ALA A 201 -18.05 22.61 -8.33
C ALA A 201 -18.42 22.40 -6.85
N ALA A 202 -19.28 21.46 -6.51
CA ALA A 202 -19.76 21.20 -5.15
C ALA A 202 -19.06 20.05 -4.42
N ALA A 203 -18.34 19.17 -5.13
CA ALA A 203 -17.49 18.16 -4.48
C ALA A 203 -16.12 18.79 -4.22
N GLY A 204 -15.82 19.07 -2.94
CA GLY A 204 -14.60 19.76 -2.58
C GLY A 204 -13.34 18.99 -2.94
N PRO A 205 -12.26 19.67 -3.33
CA PRO A 205 -10.96 19.07 -3.66
C PRO A 205 -10.40 18.17 -2.53
N ALA A 206 -10.86 18.39 -1.30
CA ALA A 206 -10.40 17.69 -0.11
C ALA A 206 -10.67 16.17 -0.08
N ALA A 207 -11.71 15.67 -0.73
CA ALA A 207 -12.02 14.23 -0.67
C ALA A 207 -11.21 13.42 -1.68
N ALA A 208 -11.07 13.94 -2.92
CA ALA A 208 -10.20 13.35 -3.94
C ALA A 208 -8.72 13.37 -3.49
N GLU A 209 -8.26 14.45 -2.86
CA GLU A 209 -6.93 14.55 -2.27
C GLU A 209 -6.71 13.51 -1.14
N ARG A 210 -7.74 13.22 -0.36
CA ARG A 210 -7.65 12.20 0.70
C ARG A 210 -7.55 10.79 0.13
N LEU A 211 -8.32 10.47 -0.92
CA LEU A 211 -8.19 9.19 -1.61
C LEU A 211 -6.79 9.05 -2.23
N ALA A 212 -6.33 10.07 -2.96
CA ALA A 212 -4.98 10.09 -3.51
C ALA A 212 -3.93 9.84 -2.42
N ALA A 213 -4.07 10.46 -1.24
CA ALA A 213 -3.16 10.25 -0.13
C ALA A 213 -3.21 8.81 0.44
N VAL A 214 -4.36 8.14 0.43
CA VAL A 214 -4.48 6.71 0.78
C VAL A 214 -3.74 5.84 -0.24
N LEU A 215 -3.99 6.08 -1.52
CA LEU A 215 -3.36 5.34 -2.62
C LEU A 215 -1.84 5.52 -2.60
N ASP A 216 -1.36 6.75 -2.45
CA ASP A 216 0.06 7.07 -2.35
C ASP A 216 0.72 6.39 -1.14
N ALA A 217 0.03 6.33 0.00
CA ALA A 217 0.54 5.68 1.20
C ALA A 217 0.67 4.16 1.02
N ILE A 218 -0.32 3.50 0.41
CA ILE A 218 -0.26 2.06 0.11
C ILE A 218 0.88 1.79 -0.89
N TYR A 219 1.00 2.61 -1.94
CA TYR A 219 2.05 2.47 -2.94
C TYR A 219 3.45 2.70 -2.36
N ALA A 220 3.61 3.68 -1.45
CA ALA A 220 4.87 3.90 -0.75
C ALA A 220 5.28 2.66 0.06
N GLY A 221 4.36 2.04 0.81
CA GLY A 221 4.63 0.79 1.51
C GLY A 221 5.06 -0.33 0.55
N TYR A 222 4.40 -0.45 -0.61
CA TYR A 222 4.76 -1.42 -1.64
C TYR A 222 6.17 -1.17 -2.18
N THR A 223 6.51 0.07 -2.54
CA THR A 223 7.82 0.39 -3.12
C THR A 223 8.97 0.17 -2.15
N GLU A 224 8.78 0.44 -0.86
CA GLU A 224 9.78 0.11 0.17
C GLU A 224 10.01 -1.40 0.31
N GLY A 225 8.95 -2.20 0.24
CA GLY A 225 9.04 -3.66 0.24
C GLY A 225 9.59 -4.23 -1.08
N TRP A 226 9.35 -3.53 -2.18
CA TRP A 226 9.85 -3.90 -3.50
C TRP A 226 11.34 -3.60 -3.67
N ALA A 227 11.84 -2.53 -3.06
CA ALA A 227 13.22 -2.05 -3.18
C ALA A 227 14.24 -2.88 -2.39
N ASP A 228 13.94 -4.14 -2.03
CA ASP A 228 14.91 -5.03 -1.38
C ASP A 228 16.05 -5.41 -2.37
N PRO A 229 17.23 -4.79 -2.26
CA PRO A 229 18.29 -4.94 -3.25
C PRO A 229 18.85 -6.35 -3.35
N ALA A 230 18.86 -7.09 -2.25
CA ALA A 230 19.47 -8.41 -2.17
C ALA A 230 18.46 -9.57 -2.14
N GLY A 231 17.15 -9.29 -2.00
CA GLY A 231 16.13 -10.31 -1.75
C GLY A 231 16.33 -11.01 -0.40
N ALA A 232 17.21 -10.47 0.45
CA ALA A 232 17.68 -11.09 1.67
C ALA A 232 16.81 -10.72 2.89
N ASP A 233 16.08 -9.61 2.82
CA ASP A 233 15.25 -9.14 3.92
C ASP A 233 13.81 -9.69 3.80
N ALA A 234 13.54 -10.74 4.57
CA ALA A 234 12.21 -11.36 4.63
C ALA A 234 11.14 -10.37 5.10
N GLN A 235 11.48 -9.40 5.96
CA GLN A 235 10.55 -8.38 6.46
C GLN A 235 10.14 -7.41 5.35
N ARG A 236 11.07 -7.01 4.48
CA ARG A 236 10.76 -6.15 3.32
C ARG A 236 9.89 -6.87 2.29
N ARG A 237 10.14 -8.16 2.02
CA ARG A 237 9.26 -8.94 1.13
C ARG A 237 7.84 -9.00 1.65
N ASN A 238 7.69 -9.21 2.96
CA ASN A 238 6.39 -9.23 3.62
C ASN A 238 5.66 -7.88 3.46
N LEU A 239 6.38 -6.76 3.53
CA LEU A 239 5.80 -5.43 3.36
C LEU A 239 5.18 -5.19 1.98
N ALA A 240 5.80 -5.70 0.91
CA ALA A 240 5.22 -5.62 -0.43
C ALA A 240 3.93 -6.45 -0.55
N GLU A 241 3.92 -7.67 0.00
CA GLU A 241 2.76 -8.56 0.00
C GLU A 241 1.60 -7.96 0.81
N GLU A 242 1.90 -7.40 1.98
CA GLU A 242 0.90 -6.73 2.82
C GLU A 242 0.36 -5.45 2.18
N SER A 243 1.19 -4.71 1.44
CA SER A 243 0.71 -3.55 0.68
C SER A 243 -0.20 -3.96 -0.48
N ILE A 244 0.06 -5.08 -1.14
CA ILE A 244 -0.85 -5.68 -2.13
C ILE A 244 -2.16 -6.08 -1.46
N TRP A 245 -2.11 -6.68 -0.27
CA TRP A 245 -3.30 -7.03 0.50
C TRP A 245 -4.13 -5.78 0.85
N LEU A 246 -3.49 -4.68 1.29
CA LEU A 246 -4.16 -3.39 1.53
C LEU A 246 -4.81 -2.84 0.25
N GLY A 247 -4.12 -2.92 -0.88
CA GLY A 247 -4.68 -2.54 -2.18
C GLY A 247 -5.90 -3.38 -2.55
N GLY A 248 -5.85 -4.69 -2.32
CA GLY A 248 -6.97 -5.62 -2.51
C GLY A 248 -8.17 -5.29 -1.61
N LEU A 249 -7.90 -4.99 -0.34
CA LEU A 249 -8.92 -4.53 0.59
C LEU A 249 -9.57 -3.23 0.11
N LEU A 250 -8.76 -2.25 -0.31
CA LEU A 250 -9.26 -0.99 -0.81
C LEU A 250 -10.13 -1.18 -2.07
N ALA A 251 -9.69 -1.99 -3.02
CA ALA A 251 -10.44 -2.33 -4.24
C ALA A 251 -11.75 -3.08 -3.94
N THR A 252 -11.80 -3.85 -2.84
CA THR A 252 -13.03 -4.52 -2.37
C THR A 252 -13.99 -3.52 -1.74
N LEU A 253 -13.49 -2.57 -0.96
CA LEU A 253 -14.29 -1.57 -0.26
C LEU A 253 -14.73 -0.41 -1.18
N LEU A 254 -13.97 -0.16 -2.25
CA LEU A 254 -14.25 0.84 -3.29
C LEU A 254 -14.24 0.17 -4.68
N PRO A 255 -15.21 -0.72 -4.98
CA PRO A 255 -15.15 -1.54 -6.18
C PRO A 255 -15.31 -0.76 -7.49
N ASP A 256 -15.86 0.45 -7.44
CA ASP A 256 -16.13 1.31 -8.60
C ASP A 256 -15.17 2.51 -8.67
N GLU A 257 -14.06 2.46 -7.88
CA GLU A 257 -13.02 3.48 -7.92
C GLU A 257 -11.86 3.07 -8.86
N PRO A 258 -11.73 3.71 -10.03
CA PRO A 258 -10.77 3.30 -11.06
C PRO A 258 -9.31 3.35 -10.58
N GLU A 259 -8.95 4.34 -9.76
CA GLU A 259 -7.57 4.50 -9.26
C GLU A 259 -7.21 3.43 -8.21
N ALA A 260 -8.17 2.98 -7.40
CA ALA A 260 -7.93 1.86 -6.48
C ALA A 260 -7.66 0.55 -7.25
N LEU A 261 -8.44 0.29 -8.30
CA LEU A 261 -8.23 -0.85 -9.19
C LEU A 261 -6.90 -0.72 -9.96
N GLY A 262 -6.56 0.48 -10.41
CA GLY A 262 -5.31 0.81 -11.07
C GLY A 262 -4.09 0.56 -10.20
N LEU A 263 -4.14 1.01 -8.94
CA LEU A 263 -3.07 0.77 -7.95
C LEU A 263 -2.85 -0.73 -7.71
N LEU A 264 -3.92 -1.49 -7.48
CA LEU A 264 -3.80 -2.94 -7.27
C LEU A 264 -3.22 -3.62 -8.51
N ALA A 265 -3.70 -3.27 -9.70
CA ALA A 265 -3.17 -3.81 -10.95
C ALA A 265 -1.68 -3.49 -11.13
N LEU A 266 -1.26 -2.26 -10.84
CA LEU A 266 0.15 -1.84 -10.88
C LEU A 266 1.03 -2.70 -9.98
N MET A 267 0.63 -2.88 -8.72
CA MET A 267 1.38 -3.69 -7.76
C MET A 267 1.45 -5.15 -8.18
N LEU A 268 0.35 -5.72 -8.67
CA LEU A 268 0.32 -7.11 -9.18
C LEU A 268 1.21 -7.30 -10.40
N PHE A 269 1.18 -6.40 -11.39
CA PHE A 269 2.09 -6.44 -12.53
C PHE A 269 3.57 -6.39 -12.12
N ALA A 270 3.90 -5.53 -11.17
CA ALA A 270 5.27 -5.43 -10.68
C ALA A 270 5.66 -6.70 -9.90
N GLN A 271 4.80 -7.18 -8.99
CA GLN A 271 5.04 -8.38 -8.19
C GLN A 271 5.20 -9.63 -9.05
N ALA A 272 4.41 -9.76 -10.11
CA ALA A 272 4.47 -10.90 -11.04
C ALA A 272 5.86 -11.12 -11.67
N ARG A 273 6.70 -10.08 -11.74
CA ARG A 273 8.05 -10.14 -12.33
C ARG A 273 9.16 -10.17 -11.29
N ARG A 274 8.85 -10.17 -10.01
CA ARG A 274 9.85 -10.05 -8.94
C ARG A 274 10.98 -11.08 -9.09
N ASP A 275 10.63 -12.33 -9.31
CA ASP A 275 11.60 -13.42 -9.40
C ASP A 275 12.45 -13.38 -10.68
N ALA A 276 11.98 -12.68 -11.72
CA ALA A 276 12.72 -12.52 -12.97
C ALA A 276 13.74 -11.35 -12.95
N ARG A 277 13.74 -10.52 -11.89
CA ARG A 277 14.68 -9.39 -11.75
C ARG A 277 16.11 -9.84 -11.47
N ARG A 278 16.29 -11.08 -11.05
CA ARG A 278 17.60 -11.67 -10.81
C ARG A 278 17.68 -13.02 -11.50
N ASP A 279 18.85 -13.32 -12.05
CA ASP A 279 19.15 -14.64 -12.57
C ASP A 279 19.45 -15.63 -11.41
N PRO A 280 19.66 -16.93 -11.70
CA PRO A 280 20.02 -17.91 -10.68
C PRO A 280 21.35 -17.61 -9.95
N ALA A 281 22.22 -16.80 -10.54
CA ALA A 281 23.46 -16.37 -9.91
C ALA A 281 23.30 -15.11 -9.04
N GLY A 282 22.07 -14.54 -8.99
CA GLY A 282 21.75 -13.34 -8.24
C GLY A 282 22.07 -12.02 -8.96
N CYS A 283 22.50 -12.07 -10.21
CA CYS A 283 22.79 -10.89 -11.02
C CYS A 283 21.49 -10.17 -11.41
N TYR A 284 21.55 -8.84 -11.45
CA TYR A 284 20.42 -8.03 -11.89
C TYR A 284 20.11 -8.24 -13.37
N VAL A 285 18.82 -8.42 -13.69
CA VAL A 285 18.31 -8.58 -15.05
C VAL A 285 17.35 -7.44 -15.39
N PRO A 286 17.71 -6.55 -16.33
CA PRO A 286 16.82 -5.46 -16.74
C PRO A 286 15.55 -5.99 -17.40
N LEU A 287 14.46 -5.22 -17.32
CA LEU A 287 13.13 -5.63 -17.78
C LEU A 287 13.10 -6.19 -19.20
N ALA A 288 13.90 -5.60 -20.10
CA ALA A 288 13.97 -6.03 -21.50
C ALA A 288 14.59 -7.43 -21.68
N GLU A 289 15.44 -7.85 -20.75
CA GLU A 289 16.20 -9.09 -20.78
C GLU A 289 15.62 -10.18 -19.87
N GLN A 290 14.57 -9.86 -19.10
CA GLN A 290 13.93 -10.81 -18.18
C GLN A 290 13.32 -12.00 -18.92
N ASP A 291 13.53 -13.20 -18.37
CA ASP A 291 12.83 -14.41 -18.80
C ASP A 291 11.35 -14.32 -18.42
N MET A 292 10.51 -14.18 -19.43
CA MET A 292 9.06 -14.05 -19.26
C MET A 292 8.39 -15.35 -18.81
N ALA A 293 9.04 -16.50 -18.90
CA ALA A 293 8.53 -17.77 -18.36
C ALA A 293 8.52 -17.76 -16.82
N ARG A 294 9.36 -16.93 -16.21
CA ARG A 294 9.43 -16.74 -14.74
C ARG A 294 8.41 -15.73 -14.20
N TRP A 295 7.63 -15.09 -15.07
CA TRP A 295 6.60 -14.14 -14.64
C TRP A 295 5.34 -14.89 -14.21
N ASP A 296 4.75 -14.50 -13.08
CA ASP A 296 3.52 -15.10 -12.57
C ASP A 296 2.33 -14.76 -13.48
N ALA A 297 1.87 -15.78 -14.22
CA ALA A 297 0.79 -15.63 -15.19
C ALA A 297 -0.57 -15.36 -14.53
N ARG A 298 -0.79 -15.83 -13.28
CA ARG A 298 -2.03 -15.63 -12.54
C ARG A 298 -2.15 -14.18 -12.07
N MET A 299 -1.07 -13.65 -11.47
CA MET A 299 -1.05 -12.23 -11.06
C MET A 299 -1.23 -11.31 -12.27
N ILE A 300 -0.61 -11.62 -13.43
CA ILE A 300 -0.77 -10.85 -14.66
C ILE A 300 -2.24 -10.86 -15.13
N ALA A 301 -2.89 -12.03 -15.17
CA ALA A 301 -4.27 -12.13 -15.60
C ALA A 301 -5.23 -11.37 -14.68
N GLU A 302 -5.00 -11.40 -13.38
CA GLU A 302 -5.74 -10.62 -12.38
C GLU A 302 -5.55 -9.11 -12.60
N ALA A 303 -4.30 -8.66 -12.74
CA ALA A 303 -3.96 -7.27 -13.01
C ALA A 303 -4.60 -6.74 -14.31
N GLU A 304 -4.57 -7.54 -15.39
CA GLU A 304 -5.24 -7.20 -16.65
C GLU A 304 -6.76 -7.10 -16.50
N SER A 305 -7.37 -7.94 -15.66
CA SER A 305 -8.81 -7.88 -15.36
C SER A 305 -9.19 -6.61 -14.62
N LEU A 306 -8.43 -6.26 -13.58
CA LEU A 306 -8.61 -5.03 -12.79
C LEU A 306 -8.45 -3.79 -13.67
N LEU A 307 -7.40 -3.75 -14.50
CA LEU A 307 -7.13 -2.61 -15.37
C LEU A 307 -8.23 -2.43 -16.43
N ARG A 308 -8.75 -3.52 -17.02
CA ARG A 308 -9.91 -3.45 -17.95
C ARG A 308 -11.14 -2.89 -17.25
N ARG A 309 -11.43 -3.33 -16.02
CA ARG A 309 -12.53 -2.81 -15.23
C ARG A 309 -12.33 -1.32 -14.93
N ALA A 310 -11.15 -0.91 -14.50
CA ALA A 310 -10.82 0.50 -14.27
C ALA A 310 -11.02 1.35 -15.52
N ALA A 311 -10.61 0.86 -16.71
CA ALA A 311 -10.77 1.54 -17.97
C ALA A 311 -12.25 1.74 -18.36
N VAL A 312 -13.10 0.73 -18.10
CA VAL A 312 -14.55 0.85 -18.32
C VAL A 312 -15.18 1.92 -17.42
N LEU A 313 -14.82 1.92 -16.14
CA LEU A 313 -15.32 2.88 -15.16
C LEU A 313 -14.84 4.33 -15.44
N ALA A 314 -13.66 4.49 -16.04
CA ALA A 314 -13.10 5.79 -16.38
C ALA A 314 -13.74 6.42 -17.65
N GLN A 315 -14.55 5.69 -18.42
CA GLN A 315 -15.21 6.22 -19.64
C GLN A 315 -16.29 7.23 -19.29
N PRO A 316 -16.33 8.40 -19.96
CA PRO A 316 -17.40 9.37 -19.75
C PRO A 316 -18.72 8.82 -20.30
N GLY A 317 -19.74 8.71 -19.46
CA GLY A 317 -21.12 8.45 -19.88
C GLY A 317 -21.74 7.10 -19.51
N GLN A 318 -21.10 6.23 -18.73
CA GLN A 318 -21.82 5.10 -18.12
C GLN A 318 -22.34 5.48 -16.73
N PRO A 319 -23.68 5.41 -16.50
CA PRO A 319 -24.21 5.42 -15.14
C PRO A 319 -23.74 4.15 -14.41
N ALA A 320 -23.45 4.28 -13.10
CA ALA A 320 -23.21 3.15 -12.24
C ALA A 320 -24.27 2.06 -12.51
N LEU A 321 -23.81 0.82 -12.75
CA LEU A 321 -24.69 -0.32 -12.94
C LEU A 321 -25.47 -0.59 -11.65
N THR A 322 -26.62 0.04 -11.50
CA THR A 322 -27.70 -0.45 -10.65
C THR A 322 -28.39 -1.58 -11.41
N PRO A 323 -28.55 -2.77 -10.82
CA PRO A 323 -29.32 -3.84 -11.45
C PRO A 323 -30.81 -3.51 -11.35
N GLY A 324 -31.44 -3.09 -12.45
CA GLY A 324 -32.88 -2.92 -12.48
C GLY A 324 -33.45 -2.10 -13.66
N ARG A 325 -33.93 -2.81 -14.66
CA ARG A 325 -35.01 -2.46 -15.64
C ARG A 325 -34.80 -1.32 -16.63
N GLY A 326 -34.66 -1.78 -17.87
CA GLY A 326 -35.52 -1.45 -19.04
C GLY A 326 -35.58 -0.03 -19.56
N GLY A 327 -35.13 0.16 -20.82
CA GLY A 327 -35.86 0.97 -21.79
C GLY A 327 -35.22 2.28 -22.26
N GLU A 328 -34.91 2.27 -23.51
CA GLU A 328 -34.98 3.39 -24.46
C GLU A 328 -33.73 4.22 -24.80
N THR A 329 -33.54 4.21 -26.08
CA THR A 329 -32.50 4.84 -26.91
C THR A 329 -32.67 6.37 -27.01
N ALA A 330 -31.55 7.10 -26.96
CA ALA A 330 -31.47 8.39 -27.63
C ALA A 330 -30.07 8.62 -28.24
N ARG A 331 -30.03 8.71 -29.55
CA ARG A 331 -28.89 9.16 -30.37
C ARG A 331 -28.69 10.67 -30.17
N GLY A 332 -27.45 11.09 -29.93
CA GLY A 332 -27.04 12.49 -29.97
C GLY A 332 -25.61 12.60 -30.47
N VAL A 333 -25.46 13.08 -31.72
CA VAL A 333 -24.21 13.41 -32.38
C VAL A 333 -23.69 14.73 -31.78
N GLY A 334 -22.45 14.74 -31.30
CA GLY A 334 -21.76 15.95 -30.83
C GLY A 334 -20.23 15.78 -30.91
N GLY A 335 -19.59 16.67 -31.66
CA GLY A 335 -18.17 16.65 -32.05
C GLY A 335 -17.14 16.81 -30.93
N PRO A 336 -15.84 16.92 -31.24
CA PRO A 336 -14.75 16.70 -30.32
C PRO A 336 -14.52 17.91 -29.40
N ALA A 337 -15.09 17.87 -28.21
CA ALA A 337 -14.81 18.82 -27.16
C ALA A 337 -14.17 18.06 -25.98
N GLY A 338 -12.88 18.35 -25.71
CA GLY A 338 -12.21 18.19 -24.44
C GLY A 338 -12.44 16.86 -23.73
N LEU A 339 -11.64 15.85 -24.05
CA LEU A 339 -11.44 14.67 -23.20
C LEU A 339 -10.85 15.14 -21.85
N GLY A 340 -11.70 15.53 -20.94
CA GLY A 340 -11.36 15.53 -19.52
C GLY A 340 -11.11 14.08 -19.14
N SER A 341 -9.87 13.63 -19.32
CA SER A 341 -9.46 12.26 -19.03
C SER A 341 -9.74 11.97 -17.54
N ARG A 342 -10.67 11.07 -17.27
CA ARG A 342 -10.88 10.50 -15.92
C ARG A 342 -9.85 9.44 -15.59
N VAL A 343 -8.86 9.22 -16.45
CA VAL A 343 -7.77 8.27 -16.24
C VAL A 343 -6.76 8.90 -15.30
N GLY A 344 -6.56 8.29 -14.15
CA GLY A 344 -5.64 8.77 -13.15
C GLY A 344 -4.24 8.17 -13.28
N ARG A 345 -3.38 8.54 -12.35
CA ARG A 345 -1.96 8.17 -12.31
C ARG A 345 -1.76 6.66 -12.27
N PHE A 346 -2.40 5.97 -11.32
CA PHE A 346 -2.18 4.54 -11.10
C PHE A 346 -2.71 3.70 -12.25
N GLN A 347 -3.79 4.13 -12.92
CA GLN A 347 -4.26 3.50 -14.15
C GLN A 347 -3.23 3.62 -15.28
N LEU A 348 -2.63 4.81 -15.48
CA LEU A 348 -1.59 5.01 -16.49
C LEU A 348 -0.33 4.19 -16.19
N GLU A 349 0.12 4.17 -14.94
CA GLU A 349 1.26 3.37 -14.52
C GLU A 349 0.99 1.86 -14.72
N ALA A 350 -0.21 1.38 -14.39
CA ALA A 350 -0.63 0.00 -14.64
C ALA A 350 -0.72 -0.32 -16.15
N ALA A 351 -1.22 0.62 -16.96
CA ALA A 351 -1.30 0.47 -18.42
C ALA A 351 0.09 0.35 -19.05
N ILE A 352 1.07 1.10 -18.56
CA ILE A 352 2.48 0.96 -18.98
C ILE A 352 2.99 -0.45 -18.66
N GLN A 353 2.72 -0.98 -17.46
CA GLN A 353 3.11 -2.34 -17.10
C GLN A 353 2.42 -3.39 -17.98
N SER A 354 1.12 -3.22 -18.26
CA SER A 354 0.36 -4.09 -19.16
C SER A 354 0.95 -4.08 -20.57
N ALA A 355 1.33 -2.91 -21.10
CA ALA A 355 1.97 -2.79 -22.42
C ALA A 355 3.32 -3.55 -22.48
N HIS A 356 4.10 -3.55 -21.41
CA HIS A 356 5.29 -4.38 -21.31
C HIS A 356 4.98 -5.89 -21.29
N VAL A 357 3.86 -6.29 -20.69
CA VAL A 357 3.41 -7.69 -20.65
C VAL A 357 2.95 -8.20 -22.01
N VAL A 358 2.44 -7.33 -22.89
CA VAL A 358 2.04 -7.69 -24.26
C VAL A 358 3.18 -8.37 -25.03
N ARG A 359 4.45 -8.01 -24.77
CA ARG A 359 5.62 -8.68 -25.33
C ARG A 359 5.62 -10.18 -25.09
N ARG A 360 5.04 -10.67 -23.98
CA ARG A 360 4.92 -12.09 -23.65
C ARG A 360 4.08 -12.86 -24.68
N ARG A 361 3.11 -12.20 -25.31
CA ARG A 361 2.22 -12.79 -26.32
C ARG A 361 2.70 -12.55 -27.76
N SER A 362 3.24 -11.36 -28.01
CA SER A 362 3.62 -10.92 -29.37
C SER A 362 5.10 -11.11 -29.69
N GLY A 363 5.94 -11.41 -28.69
CA GLY A 363 7.40 -11.42 -28.82
C GLY A 363 8.04 -10.03 -28.97
N ARG A 364 7.24 -8.97 -29.13
CA ARG A 364 7.71 -7.60 -29.39
C ARG A 364 7.04 -6.61 -28.46
N ALA A 365 7.79 -5.60 -28.01
CA ALA A 365 7.24 -4.47 -27.25
C ALA A 365 6.56 -3.47 -28.21
N ASP A 366 5.43 -2.93 -27.79
CA ASP A 366 4.75 -1.84 -28.49
C ASP A 366 5.28 -0.48 -27.95
N TRP A 367 6.49 -0.14 -28.41
CA TRP A 367 7.18 1.08 -27.97
C TRP A 367 6.36 2.36 -28.21
N PRO A 368 5.69 2.54 -29.37
CA PRO A 368 4.84 3.72 -29.59
C PRO A 368 3.70 3.83 -28.57
N ALA A 369 3.02 2.73 -28.23
CA ALA A 369 1.96 2.74 -27.23
C ALA A 369 2.51 3.07 -25.83
N ILE A 370 3.67 2.51 -25.47
CA ILE A 370 4.32 2.79 -24.18
C ILE A 370 4.75 4.26 -24.10
N GLU A 371 5.28 4.84 -25.20
CA GLU A 371 5.65 6.26 -25.27
C GLU A 371 4.46 7.17 -25.05
N CYS A 372 3.33 6.91 -25.72
CA CYS A 372 2.10 7.66 -25.54
C CYS A 372 1.59 7.62 -24.09
N LEU A 373 1.68 6.46 -23.42
CA LEU A 373 1.28 6.32 -22.02
C LEU A 373 2.20 7.12 -21.08
N TYR A 374 3.52 7.09 -21.32
CA TYR A 374 4.46 7.91 -20.55
C TYR A 374 4.28 9.41 -20.82
N ALA A 375 3.95 9.82 -22.05
CA ALA A 375 3.64 11.21 -22.37
C ALA A 375 2.41 11.68 -21.59
N ALA A 376 1.33 10.89 -21.55
CA ALA A 376 0.13 11.18 -20.79
C ALA A 376 0.41 11.24 -19.27
N LEU A 377 1.18 10.29 -18.74
CA LEU A 377 1.58 10.26 -17.34
C LEU A 377 2.45 11.48 -16.98
N GLY A 378 3.36 11.87 -17.86
CA GLY A 378 4.20 13.06 -17.70
C GLY A 378 3.39 14.35 -17.63
N GLN A 379 2.38 14.50 -18.51
CA GLN A 379 1.45 15.63 -18.49
C GLN A 379 0.63 15.68 -17.19
N LEU A 380 0.19 14.52 -16.70
CA LEU A 380 -0.60 14.43 -15.48
C LEU A 380 0.20 14.74 -14.22
N THR A 381 1.44 14.24 -14.14
CA THR A 381 2.22 14.28 -12.89
C THR A 381 3.29 15.36 -12.84
N GLY A 382 3.77 15.84 -13.98
CA GLY A 382 4.94 16.72 -14.06
C GLY A 382 6.23 16.11 -13.47
N SER A 383 6.29 14.78 -13.30
CA SER A 383 7.36 14.10 -12.59
C SER A 383 8.63 13.98 -13.46
N PRO A 384 9.79 14.47 -12.98
CA PRO A 384 11.07 14.25 -13.65
C PRO A 384 11.40 12.78 -13.87
N VAL A 385 11.02 11.90 -12.93
CA VAL A 385 11.24 10.45 -13.03
C VAL A 385 10.47 9.85 -14.21
N VAL A 386 9.23 10.30 -14.42
CA VAL A 386 8.43 9.89 -15.58
C VAL A 386 9.08 10.33 -16.89
N THR A 387 9.61 11.55 -16.93
CA THR A 387 10.35 12.06 -18.13
C THR A 387 11.61 11.26 -18.40
N ILE A 388 12.36 10.83 -17.38
CA ILE A 388 13.53 9.96 -17.54
C ILE A 388 13.12 8.61 -18.14
N ASN A 389 12.09 7.98 -17.60
CA ASN A 389 11.58 6.70 -18.12
C ASN A 389 11.04 6.83 -19.54
N ARG A 390 10.33 7.94 -19.84
CA ARG A 390 9.88 8.29 -21.20
C ARG A 390 11.04 8.40 -22.18
N ALA A 391 12.14 9.03 -21.76
CA ALA A 391 13.32 9.18 -22.62
C ALA A 391 13.92 7.81 -23.01
N VAL A 392 13.96 6.84 -22.07
CA VAL A 392 14.43 5.48 -22.39
C VAL A 392 13.53 4.82 -23.44
N VAL A 393 12.21 5.00 -23.36
CA VAL A 393 11.26 4.48 -24.35
C VAL A 393 11.34 5.25 -25.67
N LEU A 394 11.49 6.56 -25.62
CA LEU A 394 11.64 7.42 -26.82
C LEU A 394 12.85 7.03 -27.65
N ALA A 395 13.92 6.53 -27.02
CA ALA A 395 15.08 6.02 -27.70
C ALA A 395 14.80 4.82 -28.63
N GLU A 396 13.74 4.04 -28.33
CA GLU A 396 13.28 2.93 -29.16
C GLU A 396 12.34 3.38 -30.29
N VAL A 397 11.67 4.54 -30.13
CA VAL A 397 10.71 5.07 -31.10
C VAL A 397 11.36 6.05 -32.07
N ALA A 398 12.13 7.01 -31.54
CA ALA A 398 12.70 8.13 -32.30
C ALA A 398 14.23 8.19 -32.26
N GLY A 399 14.86 7.20 -31.64
CA GLY A 399 16.32 7.10 -31.55
C GLY A 399 16.95 7.82 -30.35
N PRO A 400 18.23 7.48 -30.04
CA PRO A 400 18.89 7.96 -28.83
C PRO A 400 19.13 9.48 -28.79
N ALA A 401 19.27 10.13 -29.95
CA ALA A 401 19.46 11.58 -30.03
C ALA A 401 18.22 12.35 -29.54
N ALA A 402 17.03 11.96 -29.97
CA ALA A 402 15.79 12.56 -29.51
C ALA A 402 15.56 12.34 -27.99
N ALA A 403 15.91 11.16 -27.51
CA ALA A 403 15.84 10.83 -26.09
C ALA A 403 16.81 11.66 -25.24
N LEU A 404 18.04 11.84 -25.70
CA LEU A 404 19.03 12.66 -24.99
C LEU A 404 18.60 14.13 -24.95
N ALA A 405 18.06 14.67 -26.06
CA ALA A 405 17.52 16.03 -26.10
C ALA A 405 16.40 16.24 -25.06
N LEU A 406 15.49 15.28 -24.89
CA LEU A 406 14.45 15.31 -23.86
C LEU A 406 15.04 15.35 -22.44
N LEU A 407 16.11 14.60 -22.18
CA LEU A 407 16.81 14.66 -20.90
C LEU A 407 17.54 16.01 -20.71
N ASP A 408 18.15 16.56 -21.75
CA ASP A 408 18.83 17.87 -21.67
C ASP A 408 17.83 19.00 -21.41
N GLU A 409 16.64 18.96 -22.02
CA GLU A 409 15.53 19.88 -21.73
C GLU A 409 15.09 19.77 -20.27
N LEU A 410 14.95 18.57 -19.73
CA LEU A 410 14.62 18.36 -18.32
C LEU A 410 15.64 18.97 -17.36
N ALA A 411 16.93 18.91 -17.72
CA ALA A 411 18.03 19.46 -16.94
C ALA A 411 18.27 20.97 -17.17
N ALA A 412 17.56 21.63 -18.09
CA ALA A 412 17.67 23.08 -18.32
C ALA A 412 17.18 23.90 -17.12
N ASP A 413 16.25 23.38 -16.33
CA ASP A 413 15.87 23.99 -15.06
C ASP A 413 16.89 23.66 -13.96
N ALA A 414 17.53 24.69 -13.40
CA ALA A 414 18.59 24.55 -12.41
C ALA A 414 18.16 23.81 -11.13
N ALA A 415 16.92 24.01 -10.68
CA ALA A 415 16.40 23.33 -9.50
C ALA A 415 16.20 21.84 -9.74
N THR A 416 15.70 21.48 -10.92
CA THR A 416 15.57 20.10 -11.36
C THR A 416 16.93 19.44 -11.56
N ALA A 417 17.87 20.13 -12.22
CA ALA A 417 19.23 19.64 -12.42
C ALA A 417 19.94 19.32 -11.09
N ALA A 418 19.80 20.19 -10.09
CA ALA A 418 20.36 19.96 -8.75
C ALA A 418 19.79 18.69 -8.10
N ARG A 419 18.49 18.42 -8.25
CA ARG A 419 17.84 17.20 -7.74
C ARG A 419 18.27 15.95 -8.48
N LEU A 420 18.53 16.05 -9.78
CA LEU A 420 18.97 14.93 -10.63
C LEU A 420 20.45 14.57 -10.43
N ALA A 421 21.25 15.49 -9.91
CA ALA A 421 22.70 15.29 -9.71
C ALA A 421 23.04 14.06 -8.84
N ASP A 422 22.18 13.76 -7.85
CA ASP A 422 22.35 12.61 -6.95
C ASP A 422 21.32 11.49 -7.22
N TYR A 423 20.63 11.53 -8.36
CA TYR A 423 19.66 10.52 -8.75
C TYR A 423 20.28 9.50 -9.72
N GLN A 424 20.59 8.31 -9.21
CA GLN A 424 21.28 7.24 -9.97
C GLN A 424 20.64 6.91 -11.31
N PRO A 425 19.27 6.73 -11.44
CA PRO A 425 18.67 6.35 -12.72
C PRO A 425 18.82 7.41 -13.82
N TRP A 426 18.95 8.68 -13.46
CA TRP A 426 19.26 9.76 -14.39
C TRP A 426 20.59 9.53 -15.11
N TRP A 427 21.65 9.21 -14.34
CA TRP A 427 22.97 8.98 -14.88
C TRP A 427 23.04 7.68 -15.68
N ALA A 428 22.34 6.64 -15.23
CA ALA A 428 22.26 5.36 -15.95
C ALA A 428 21.56 5.51 -17.32
N ALA A 429 20.45 6.25 -17.38
CA ALA A 429 19.74 6.55 -18.63
C ALA A 429 20.61 7.35 -19.60
N ARG A 430 21.25 8.44 -19.13
CA ARG A 430 22.18 9.23 -19.97
C ARG A 430 23.34 8.40 -20.48
N ALA A 431 23.96 7.58 -19.62
CA ALA A 431 25.07 6.71 -20.00
C ALA A 431 24.70 5.77 -21.15
N GLY A 432 23.55 5.10 -21.05
CA GLY A 432 23.06 4.20 -22.09
C GLY A 432 22.73 4.91 -23.42
N LEU A 433 22.19 6.14 -23.36
CA LEU A 433 21.92 6.94 -24.56
C LEU A 433 23.19 7.43 -25.23
N LEU A 434 24.16 7.95 -24.48
CA LEU A 434 25.46 8.41 -24.98
C LEU A 434 26.26 7.26 -25.60
N GLN A 435 26.23 6.08 -24.98
CA GLN A 435 26.83 4.85 -25.54
C GLN A 435 26.23 4.51 -26.92
N ARG A 436 24.90 4.58 -27.06
CA ARG A 436 24.20 4.31 -28.34
C ARG A 436 24.49 5.37 -29.39
N LEU A 437 24.91 6.58 -29.02
CA LEU A 437 25.34 7.65 -29.90
C LEU A 437 26.83 7.56 -30.26
N GLY A 438 27.59 6.68 -29.62
CA GLY A 438 29.02 6.50 -29.84
C GLY A 438 29.91 7.52 -29.09
N ASP A 439 29.35 8.32 -28.19
CA ASP A 439 30.14 9.20 -27.33
C ASP A 439 30.67 8.43 -26.11
N ALA A 440 31.74 7.69 -26.33
CA ALA A 440 32.35 6.79 -25.36
C ALA A 440 32.84 7.57 -24.11
N ALA A 441 33.40 8.78 -24.29
CA ALA A 441 33.94 9.54 -23.16
C ALA A 441 32.83 10.07 -22.22
N ALA A 442 31.75 10.64 -22.78
CA ALA A 442 30.61 11.10 -21.98
C ALA A 442 29.84 9.92 -21.38
N ALA A 443 29.70 8.80 -22.07
CA ALA A 443 29.09 7.58 -21.56
C ALA A 443 29.86 7.03 -20.36
N ASP A 444 31.19 6.96 -20.42
CA ASP A 444 32.07 6.49 -19.35
C ASP A 444 31.92 7.35 -18.10
N ALA A 445 31.92 8.68 -18.24
CA ALA A 445 31.74 9.60 -17.15
C ALA A 445 30.36 9.46 -16.48
N ALA A 446 29.29 9.29 -17.28
CA ALA A 446 27.94 9.08 -16.79
C ALA A 446 27.78 7.73 -16.08
N TYR A 447 28.36 6.64 -16.60
CA TYR A 447 28.40 5.35 -15.92
C TYR A 447 29.16 5.42 -14.59
N ALA A 448 30.32 6.11 -14.56
CA ALA A 448 31.08 6.29 -13.32
C ALA A 448 30.24 6.96 -12.23
N ARG A 449 29.46 7.98 -12.59
CA ARG A 449 28.55 8.67 -11.66
C ARG A 449 27.41 7.74 -11.21
N ALA A 450 26.76 7.03 -12.13
CA ALA A 450 25.70 6.08 -11.81
C ALA A 450 26.17 4.98 -10.85
N ILE A 451 27.36 4.41 -11.11
CA ILE A 451 27.99 3.38 -10.27
C ILE A 451 28.28 3.91 -8.85
N GLY A 452 28.77 5.16 -8.77
CA GLY A 452 29.06 5.79 -7.47
C GLY A 452 27.83 6.04 -6.60
N LEU A 453 26.67 6.24 -7.22
CA LEU A 453 25.40 6.48 -6.54
C LEU A 453 24.60 5.19 -6.24
N GLU A 454 24.99 4.06 -6.83
CA GLU A 454 24.25 2.82 -6.70
C GLU A 454 24.55 2.08 -5.39
N HIS A 455 23.52 1.66 -4.69
CA HIS A 455 23.62 0.93 -3.43
C HIS A 455 23.47 -0.60 -3.60
N ASP A 456 22.69 -1.04 -4.62
CA ASP A 456 22.51 -2.46 -4.91
C ASP A 456 23.79 -3.04 -5.57
N PRO A 457 24.48 -4.01 -4.94
CA PRO A 457 25.70 -4.60 -5.50
C PRO A 457 25.48 -5.23 -6.88
N ALA A 458 24.31 -5.85 -7.13
CA ALA A 458 24.03 -6.50 -8.40
C ALA A 458 23.74 -5.49 -9.52
N VAL A 459 23.03 -4.40 -9.22
CA VAL A 459 22.83 -3.29 -10.17
C VAL A 459 24.17 -2.59 -10.45
N ARG A 460 24.99 -2.40 -9.42
CA ARG A 460 26.33 -1.83 -9.56
C ARG A 460 27.21 -2.69 -10.48
N ALA A 461 27.23 -4.01 -10.31
CA ALA A 461 27.97 -4.94 -11.15
C ALA A 461 27.45 -4.90 -12.60
N PHE A 462 26.15 -4.85 -12.81
CA PHE A 462 25.53 -4.68 -14.12
C PHE A 462 26.00 -3.38 -14.82
N LEU A 463 25.99 -2.25 -14.11
CA LEU A 463 26.47 -0.96 -14.66
C LEU A 463 27.95 -0.99 -14.99
N GLN A 464 28.78 -1.66 -14.17
CA GLN A 464 30.21 -1.86 -14.44
C GLN A 464 30.44 -2.68 -15.70
N GLN A 465 29.67 -3.76 -15.89
CA GLN A 465 29.72 -4.57 -17.09
C GLN A 465 29.35 -3.76 -18.34
N ARG A 466 28.26 -2.97 -18.27
CA ARG A 466 27.85 -2.08 -19.37
C ARG A 466 28.90 -1.02 -19.71
N ARG A 467 29.53 -0.44 -18.68
CA ARG A 467 30.65 0.50 -18.85
C ARG A 467 31.83 -0.14 -19.54
N GLY A 468 32.23 -1.35 -19.14
CA GLY A 468 33.34 -2.08 -19.80
C GLY A 468 33.05 -2.51 -21.22
N ALA A 469 31.80 -2.68 -21.61
CA ALA A 469 31.42 -2.96 -23.00
C ALA A 469 31.34 -1.69 -23.87
N ALA A 470 31.47 -0.50 -23.28
CA ALA A 470 31.51 0.79 -23.97
C ALA A 470 32.92 1.29 -24.26
N ALA A 471 33.93 0.73 -23.59
CA ALA A 471 35.36 0.99 -23.81
C ALA A 471 35.91 0.09 -24.92
#